data_c736dae8d99cb9cb2a238064b397ce94
#
_entry.id   c736dae8d99cb9cb2a238064b397ce94
#
_cell.length_a   1.000
_cell.length_b   1.000
_cell.length_c   1.000
_cell.angle_alpha   90.00
_cell.angle_beta   90.00
_cell.angle_gamma   90.00
#
_symmetry.space_group_name_H-M   'P 1'
#
loop_
_entity.id
_entity.type
_entity.pdbx_description
1 polymer ?
#
loop_
_entity_poly.entity_id
_entity_poly.type
_entity_poly.pdbx_seq_one_letter_code
_entity_poly.pdbx_strand_id
1 'polypeptide(L)'
;RMPVTLPQRVTKEMCDMLKKHHPLFINLQFNNPLEITEETKKACSMLADAGIPLGNQSVLLRGVNDDKFVMKRLNQGLLSCRVRPYYIFHAKGVVGTLHFRTSVDIGIEIMEHLRGYTSGLAIPTFIINAPKGKGKTPMLPEYVISHGRDTITIRTWEGTIIEYPNKDANVTYE
;
A
#
# COMPACT_ATOMS: atom_id res chain seq x y z
N ARG A 1 -13.43 -0.14 7.00
CA ARG A 1 -13.25 1.02 7.91
C ARG A 1 -13.66 0.70 9.35
N MET A 2 -14.74 -0.08 9.56
CA MET A 2 -15.31 -0.35 10.90
C MET A 2 -14.26 -0.79 11.95
N PRO A 3 -13.34 -1.75 11.72
CA PRO A 3 -12.37 -2.12 12.75
C PRO A 3 -11.42 -0.99 13.17
N VAL A 4 -11.32 0.07 12.36
CA VAL A 4 -10.48 1.25 12.65
C VAL A 4 -11.25 2.30 13.46
N THR A 5 -12.50 2.56 13.08
CA THR A 5 -13.32 3.63 13.70
C THR A 5 -14.17 3.15 14.87
N LEU A 6 -14.49 1.87 14.93
CA LEU A 6 -15.29 1.23 15.97
C LEU A 6 -14.71 -0.15 16.30
N PRO A 7 -13.46 -0.22 16.79
CA PRO A 7 -12.76 -1.50 17.02
C PRO A 7 -13.48 -2.43 18.00
N GLN A 8 -14.23 -1.89 18.95
CA GLN A 8 -15.03 -2.64 19.93
C GLN A 8 -16.13 -3.51 19.28
N ARG A 9 -16.48 -3.27 18.01
CA ARG A 9 -17.39 -4.14 17.26
C ARG A 9 -16.74 -5.44 16.78
N VAL A 10 -15.42 -5.54 16.82
CA VAL A 10 -14.72 -6.79 16.54
C VAL A 10 -14.77 -7.63 17.82
N THR A 11 -15.73 -8.54 17.89
CA THR A 11 -15.93 -9.43 19.03
C THR A 11 -15.49 -10.87 18.70
N LYS A 12 -15.37 -11.70 19.72
CA LYS A 12 -15.07 -13.13 19.55
C LYS A 12 -16.14 -13.81 18.68
N GLU A 13 -17.42 -13.52 18.95
CA GLU A 13 -18.56 -14.07 18.22
C GLU A 13 -18.50 -13.70 16.73
N MET A 14 -18.15 -12.43 16.43
CA MET A 14 -17.96 -11.98 15.05
C MET A 14 -16.81 -12.76 14.38
N CYS A 15 -15.68 -12.94 15.05
CA CYS A 15 -14.55 -13.69 14.53
C CYS A 15 -14.89 -15.17 14.31
N ASP A 16 -15.60 -15.81 15.25
CA ASP A 16 -16.04 -17.19 15.15
C ASP A 16 -17.07 -17.39 14.00
N MET A 17 -17.92 -16.39 13.76
CA MET A 17 -18.83 -16.38 12.60
C MET A 17 -18.05 -16.29 11.30
N LEU A 18 -17.09 -15.34 11.20
CA LEU A 18 -16.29 -15.13 10.00
C LEU A 18 -15.42 -16.35 9.64
N LYS A 19 -14.89 -17.07 10.63
CA LYS A 19 -14.13 -18.33 10.41
C LYS A 19 -14.87 -19.35 9.57
N LYS A 20 -16.20 -19.38 9.62
CA LYS A 20 -17.03 -20.34 8.87
C LYS A 20 -17.03 -20.08 7.36
N HIS A 21 -16.50 -18.93 6.94
CA HIS A 21 -16.53 -18.46 5.54
C HIS A 21 -15.15 -18.40 4.90
N HIS A 22 -14.17 -19.18 5.40
CA HIS A 22 -12.86 -19.26 4.76
C HIS A 22 -12.95 -19.92 3.36
N PRO A 23 -12.10 -19.47 2.40
CA PRO A 23 -11.08 -18.44 2.51
C PRO A 23 -11.67 -17.02 2.53
N LEU A 24 -11.31 -16.22 3.54
CA LEU A 24 -11.76 -14.85 3.73
C LEU A 24 -10.57 -13.92 3.93
N PHE A 25 -10.55 -12.78 3.21
CA PHE A 25 -9.56 -11.73 3.33
C PHE A 25 -10.26 -10.43 3.69
N ILE A 26 -9.69 -9.64 4.61
CA ILE A 26 -10.27 -8.35 5.00
C ILE A 26 -9.29 -7.23 4.67
N ASN A 27 -9.74 -6.27 3.85
CA ASN A 27 -9.03 -5.02 3.64
C ASN A 27 -9.58 -3.94 4.58
N LEU A 28 -8.68 -3.42 5.43
CA LEU A 28 -8.92 -2.32 6.34
C LEU A 28 -8.67 -0.98 5.64
N GLN A 29 -8.96 0.12 6.35
CA GLN A 29 -8.67 1.45 5.86
C GLN A 29 -8.15 2.34 6.99
N PHE A 30 -6.85 2.27 7.22
CA PHE A 30 -6.08 3.24 8.00
C PHE A 30 -5.52 4.28 7.05
N ASN A 31 -5.61 5.56 7.42
CA ASN A 31 -5.06 6.67 6.65
C ASN A 31 -3.95 7.42 7.41
N ASN A 32 -3.86 7.28 8.73
CA ASN A 32 -2.86 7.98 9.54
C ASN A 32 -2.35 7.07 10.67
N PRO A 33 -1.06 7.18 11.07
CA PRO A 33 -0.51 6.41 12.21
C PRO A 33 -1.27 6.60 13.51
N LEU A 34 -1.90 7.75 13.73
CA LEU A 34 -2.71 8.04 14.93
C LEU A 34 -3.96 7.16 15.05
N GLU A 35 -4.39 6.52 13.97
CA GLU A 35 -5.49 5.55 14.00
C GLU A 35 -5.07 4.18 14.55
N ILE A 36 -3.75 3.95 14.73
CA ILE A 36 -3.21 2.70 15.30
C ILE A 36 -3.19 2.84 16.83
N THR A 37 -4.36 2.68 17.44
CA THR A 37 -4.56 2.67 18.89
C THR A 37 -4.46 1.26 19.46
N GLU A 38 -4.41 1.10 20.78
CA GLU A 38 -4.39 -0.22 21.42
C GLU A 38 -5.65 -1.01 21.11
N GLU A 39 -6.81 -0.33 21.00
CA GLU A 39 -8.08 -0.96 20.66
C GLU A 39 -8.07 -1.47 19.21
N THR A 40 -7.53 -0.69 18.26
CA THR A 40 -7.43 -1.12 16.86
C THR A 40 -6.41 -2.26 16.69
N LYS A 41 -5.29 -2.24 17.44
CA LYS A 41 -4.33 -3.36 17.46
C LYS A 41 -5.01 -4.63 17.97
N LYS A 42 -5.77 -4.55 19.07
CA LYS A 42 -6.52 -5.68 19.61
C LYS A 42 -7.51 -6.24 18.59
N ALA A 43 -8.29 -5.36 17.94
CA ALA A 43 -9.24 -5.76 16.90
C ALA A 43 -8.55 -6.47 15.72
N CYS A 44 -7.42 -5.94 15.24
CA CYS A 44 -6.62 -6.57 14.20
C CYS A 44 -6.08 -7.94 14.63
N SER A 45 -5.56 -8.04 15.86
CA SER A 45 -5.07 -9.32 16.40
C SER A 45 -6.18 -10.35 16.45
N MET A 46 -7.36 -10.01 16.94
CA MET A 46 -8.51 -10.94 17.00
C MET A 46 -8.90 -11.47 15.61
N LEU A 47 -8.93 -10.61 14.59
CA LEU A 47 -9.21 -11.02 13.22
C LEU A 47 -8.09 -11.93 12.65
N ALA A 48 -6.83 -11.55 12.88
CA ALA A 48 -5.68 -12.31 12.42
C ALA A 48 -5.56 -13.68 13.12
N ASP A 49 -5.86 -13.75 14.42
CA ASP A 49 -5.90 -15.00 15.21
C ASP A 49 -7.06 -15.90 14.76
N ALA A 50 -8.10 -15.31 14.19
CA ALA A 50 -9.17 -16.04 13.51
C ALA A 50 -8.76 -16.64 12.15
N GLY A 51 -7.47 -16.49 11.74
CA GLY A 51 -6.95 -16.98 10.47
C GLY A 51 -7.32 -16.09 9.26
N ILE A 52 -7.75 -14.85 9.50
CA ILE A 52 -8.17 -13.93 8.45
C ILE A 52 -6.99 -13.04 8.07
N PRO A 53 -6.41 -13.15 6.85
CA PRO A 53 -5.39 -12.24 6.37
C PRO A 53 -5.92 -10.80 6.26
N LEU A 54 -5.12 -9.84 6.76
CA LEU A 54 -5.50 -8.44 6.79
C LEU A 54 -4.64 -7.62 5.83
N GLY A 55 -5.30 -6.84 4.98
CA GLY A 55 -4.69 -5.82 4.14
C GLY A 55 -5.12 -4.42 4.58
N ASN A 56 -4.40 -3.40 4.12
CA ASN A 56 -4.80 -2.01 4.28
C ASN A 56 -4.80 -1.28 2.93
N GLN A 57 -5.83 -0.50 2.69
CA GLN A 57 -5.91 0.45 1.59
C GLN A 57 -6.08 1.86 2.15
N SER A 58 -5.06 2.68 1.99
CA SER A 58 -5.08 4.10 2.36
C SER A 58 -5.57 4.96 1.20
N VAL A 59 -6.06 6.15 1.51
CA VAL A 59 -6.22 7.24 0.53
C VAL A 59 -5.17 8.29 0.82
N LEU A 60 -4.46 8.77 -0.21
CA LEU A 60 -3.49 9.86 -0.10
C LEU A 60 -4.25 11.17 0.04
N LEU A 61 -4.09 11.84 1.18
CA LEU A 61 -4.87 13.02 1.56
C LEU A 61 -3.93 14.14 2.01
N ARG A 62 -4.09 15.33 1.41
CA ARG A 62 -3.33 16.53 1.76
C ARG A 62 -3.54 16.89 3.23
N GLY A 63 -2.44 17.17 3.94
CA GLY A 63 -2.43 17.55 5.35
C GLY A 63 -2.75 16.41 6.32
N VAL A 64 -2.90 15.17 5.82
CA VAL A 64 -3.20 13.99 6.65
C VAL A 64 -2.08 12.96 6.58
N ASN A 65 -1.66 12.58 5.39
CA ASN A 65 -0.66 11.53 5.15
C ASN A 65 0.16 11.74 3.87
N ASP A 66 0.20 12.95 3.35
CA ASP A 66 0.96 13.36 2.18
C ASP A 66 2.45 13.66 2.48
N ASP A 67 2.89 13.34 3.67
CA ASP A 67 4.30 13.35 4.09
C ASP A 67 4.88 11.93 4.06
N LYS A 68 6.07 11.78 3.46
CA LYS A 68 6.75 10.48 3.29
C LYS A 68 7.10 9.78 4.60
N PHE A 69 7.41 10.54 5.66
CA PHE A 69 7.72 9.98 6.97
C PHE A 69 6.46 9.54 7.71
N VAL A 70 5.36 10.28 7.55
CA VAL A 70 4.04 9.90 8.08
C VAL A 70 3.58 8.60 7.42
N MET A 71 3.67 8.51 6.08
CA MET A 71 3.30 7.30 5.35
C MET A 71 4.19 6.10 5.70
N LYS A 72 5.49 6.31 5.86
CA LYS A 72 6.41 5.26 6.32
C LYS A 72 6.02 4.75 7.71
N ARG A 73 5.76 5.64 8.69
CA ARG A 73 5.30 5.25 10.03
C ARG A 73 3.98 4.51 10.01
N LEU A 74 3.03 4.93 9.17
CA LEU A 74 1.76 4.23 9.00
C LEU A 74 2.01 2.78 8.53
N ASN A 75 2.76 2.61 7.45
CA ASN A 75 2.98 1.29 6.86
C ASN A 75 3.76 0.34 7.78
N GLN A 76 4.76 0.85 8.50
CA GLN A 76 5.48 0.07 9.50
C GLN A 76 4.59 -0.30 10.70
N GLY A 77 3.77 0.64 11.18
CA GLY A 77 2.80 0.41 12.24
C GLY A 77 1.74 -0.62 11.87
N LEU A 78 1.29 -0.63 10.61
CA LEU A 78 0.36 -1.63 10.10
C LEU A 78 0.95 -3.05 10.16
N LEU A 79 2.22 -3.23 9.79
CA LEU A 79 2.88 -4.52 9.91
C LEU A 79 2.94 -5.01 11.37
N SER A 80 3.19 -4.12 12.33
CA SER A 80 3.16 -4.49 13.75
C SER A 80 1.78 -4.94 14.24
N CYS A 81 0.72 -4.55 13.52
CA CYS A 81 -0.66 -5.00 13.74
C CYS A 81 -1.03 -6.24 12.89
N ARG A 82 -0.07 -6.86 12.20
CA ARG A 82 -0.31 -7.99 11.28
C ARG A 82 -1.21 -7.61 10.10
N VAL A 83 -1.18 -6.33 9.70
CA VAL A 83 -1.93 -5.77 8.56
C VAL A 83 -0.94 -5.42 7.46
N ARG A 84 -1.08 -6.02 6.28
CA ARG A 84 -0.20 -5.74 5.15
C ARG A 84 -0.67 -4.48 4.42
N PRO A 85 0.17 -3.45 4.24
CA PRO A 85 -0.10 -2.36 3.30
C PRO A 85 -0.35 -2.92 1.90
N TYR A 86 -1.51 -2.61 1.31
CA TYR A 86 -1.92 -3.16 0.02
C TYR A 86 -1.96 -2.08 -1.05
N TYR A 87 -2.78 -1.05 -0.87
CA TYR A 87 -2.88 0.08 -1.80
C TYR A 87 -2.79 1.42 -1.09
N ILE A 88 -2.22 2.42 -1.79
CA ILE A 88 -2.47 3.84 -1.57
C ILE A 88 -3.26 4.33 -2.78
N PHE A 89 -4.48 4.81 -2.58
CA PHE A 89 -5.28 5.40 -3.64
C PHE A 89 -5.04 6.90 -3.72
N HIS A 90 -4.79 7.41 -4.92
CA HIS A 90 -4.90 8.84 -5.16
C HIS A 90 -6.35 9.30 -4.94
N ALA A 91 -6.55 10.39 -4.20
CA ALA A 91 -7.88 10.89 -3.87
C ALA A 91 -8.66 11.24 -5.15
N LYS A 92 -9.88 10.72 -5.25
CA LYS A 92 -10.79 11.07 -6.34
C LYS A 92 -11.26 12.51 -6.21
N GLY A 93 -11.54 13.17 -7.33
CA GLY A 93 -12.15 14.49 -7.35
C GLY A 93 -13.65 14.39 -7.02
N VAL A 94 -13.97 14.38 -5.72
CA VAL A 94 -15.36 14.40 -5.23
C VAL A 94 -15.67 15.81 -4.74
N VAL A 95 -16.87 16.30 -5.05
CA VAL A 95 -17.36 17.61 -4.59
C VAL A 95 -17.27 17.69 -3.06
N GLY A 96 -16.74 18.79 -2.54
CA GLY A 96 -16.56 19.01 -1.10
C GLY A 96 -15.26 18.43 -0.53
N THR A 97 -14.50 17.59 -1.25
CA THR A 97 -13.26 16.98 -0.76
C THR A 97 -12.01 17.35 -1.56
N LEU A 98 -12.12 18.26 -2.52
CA LEU A 98 -11.01 18.63 -3.42
C LEU A 98 -9.80 19.21 -2.68
N HIS A 99 -10.01 19.86 -1.54
CA HIS A 99 -8.94 20.41 -0.70
C HIS A 99 -8.00 19.34 -0.11
N PHE A 100 -8.47 18.09 -0.01
CA PHE A 100 -7.63 16.95 0.40
C PHE A 100 -6.84 16.31 -0.75
N ARG A 101 -7.07 16.75 -1.98
CA ARG A 101 -6.37 16.16 -3.12
C ARG A 101 -4.93 16.65 -3.21
N THR A 102 -4.00 15.74 -3.47
CA THR A 102 -2.57 16.01 -3.72
C THR A 102 -2.28 16.01 -5.22
N SER A 103 -1.06 16.39 -5.62
CA SER A 103 -0.53 15.99 -6.94
C SER A 103 -0.19 14.48 -6.94
N VAL A 104 -0.07 13.90 -8.13
CA VAL A 104 0.36 12.51 -8.31
C VAL A 104 1.83 12.36 -7.91
N ASP A 105 2.64 13.40 -8.16
CA ASP A 105 4.08 13.40 -7.87
C ASP A 105 4.40 13.15 -6.40
N ILE A 106 3.58 13.69 -5.47
CA ILE A 106 3.70 13.41 -4.03
C ILE A 106 3.56 11.91 -3.75
N GLY A 107 2.62 11.24 -4.42
CA GLY A 107 2.45 9.79 -4.27
C GLY A 107 3.65 9.02 -4.81
N ILE A 108 4.22 9.44 -5.93
CA ILE A 108 5.44 8.84 -6.52
C ILE A 108 6.64 9.07 -5.60
N GLU A 109 6.83 10.28 -5.06
CA GLU A 109 7.89 10.60 -4.09
C GLU A 109 7.79 9.73 -2.84
N ILE A 110 6.59 9.53 -2.31
CA ILE A 110 6.35 8.64 -1.17
C ILE A 110 6.77 7.21 -1.51
N MET A 111 6.38 6.70 -2.68
CA MET A 111 6.75 5.35 -3.11
C MET A 111 8.25 5.20 -3.28
N GLU A 112 8.93 6.20 -3.81
CA GLU A 112 10.39 6.23 -3.94
C GLU A 112 11.08 6.23 -2.57
N HIS A 113 10.58 7.05 -1.63
CA HIS A 113 11.12 7.11 -0.27
C HIS A 113 10.93 5.80 0.51
N LEU A 114 9.87 5.05 0.26
CA LEU A 114 9.65 3.76 0.92
C LEU A 114 10.65 2.71 0.44
N ARG A 115 11.11 2.77 -0.82
CA ARG A 115 12.10 1.84 -1.37
C ARG A 115 13.46 2.03 -0.68
N GLY A 116 14.08 0.94 -0.26
CA GLY A 116 15.38 0.96 0.43
C GLY A 116 15.37 1.38 1.91
N TYR A 117 14.28 1.99 2.40
CA TYR A 117 14.20 2.52 3.78
C TYR A 117 13.21 1.78 4.68
N THR A 118 12.56 0.74 4.18
CA THR A 118 11.69 -0.14 4.96
C THR A 118 11.59 -1.52 4.30
N SER A 119 10.98 -2.49 5.02
CA SER A 119 10.70 -3.82 4.48
C SER A 119 9.83 -3.75 3.22
N GLY A 120 10.08 -4.60 2.24
CA GLY A 120 9.22 -4.74 1.07
C GLY A 120 7.76 -5.06 1.41
N LEU A 121 7.52 -5.70 2.56
CA LEU A 121 6.15 -5.95 3.07
C LEU A 121 5.43 -4.66 3.47
N ALA A 122 6.17 -3.59 3.80
CA ALA A 122 5.63 -2.28 4.15
C ALA A 122 5.42 -1.36 2.95
N ILE A 123 5.69 -1.81 1.73
CA ILE A 123 5.57 -1.01 0.51
C ILE A 123 4.28 -1.39 -0.22
N PRO A 124 3.23 -0.54 -0.18
CA PRO A 124 1.99 -0.74 -0.93
C PRO A 124 2.18 -0.41 -2.42
N THR A 125 1.14 -0.59 -3.20
CA THR A 125 1.07 -0.07 -4.56
C THR A 125 0.30 1.24 -4.59
N PHE A 126 0.89 2.31 -5.15
CA PHE A 126 0.19 3.57 -5.37
C PHE A 126 -0.67 3.48 -6.63
N ILE A 127 -1.95 3.82 -6.51
CA ILE A 127 -2.98 3.56 -7.54
C ILE A 127 -3.75 4.83 -7.88
N ILE A 128 -3.90 5.09 -9.17
CA ILE A 128 -4.92 6.00 -9.70
C ILE A 128 -6.10 5.17 -10.20
N ASN A 129 -7.30 5.51 -9.74
CA ASN A 129 -8.53 5.02 -10.36
C ASN A 129 -8.80 5.84 -11.62
N ALA A 130 -8.53 5.27 -12.78
CA ALA A 130 -8.75 5.96 -14.06
C ALA A 130 -10.23 6.32 -14.25
N PRO A 131 -10.53 7.52 -14.78
CA PRO A 131 -11.91 7.98 -15.01
C PRO A 131 -12.69 7.02 -15.91
N LYS A 132 -14.02 7.11 -15.84
CA LYS A 132 -14.96 6.35 -16.69
C LYS A 132 -14.78 4.83 -16.62
N GLY A 133 -14.41 4.29 -15.45
CA GLY A 133 -14.34 2.84 -15.24
C GLY A 133 -13.13 2.16 -15.89
N LYS A 134 -12.11 2.91 -16.32
CA LYS A 134 -10.90 2.36 -16.98
C LYS A 134 -9.95 1.60 -16.06
N GLY A 135 -10.35 1.33 -14.81
CA GLY A 135 -9.62 0.46 -13.90
C GLY A 135 -8.63 1.18 -13.00
N LYS A 136 -7.83 0.38 -12.33
CA LYS A 136 -6.78 0.80 -11.40
C LYS A 136 -5.44 0.79 -12.11
N THR A 137 -4.77 1.93 -12.17
CA THR A 137 -3.47 2.07 -12.83
C THR A 137 -2.40 2.32 -11.76
N PRO A 138 -1.40 1.42 -11.61
CA PRO A 138 -0.28 1.64 -10.71
C PRO A 138 0.58 2.81 -11.18
N MET A 139 0.97 3.67 -10.24
CA MET A 139 1.95 4.74 -10.46
C MET A 139 3.21 4.38 -9.68
N LEU A 140 4.32 4.29 -10.39
CA LEU A 140 5.61 3.88 -9.83
C LEU A 140 6.67 4.92 -10.20
N PRO A 141 7.74 5.06 -9.37
CA PRO A 141 8.93 5.77 -9.80
C PRO A 141 9.52 5.12 -11.07
N GLU A 142 10.04 5.94 -11.96
CA GLU A 142 10.71 5.46 -13.17
C GLU A 142 12.12 4.97 -12.83
N TYR A 143 12.30 3.66 -12.83
CA TYR A 143 13.59 3.02 -12.61
C TYR A 143 14.29 2.63 -13.90
N VAL A 144 13.56 2.45 -14.99
CA VAL A 144 14.14 2.15 -16.31
C VAL A 144 14.35 3.46 -17.06
N ILE A 145 15.62 3.75 -17.39
CA ILE A 145 16.01 4.97 -18.12
C ILE A 145 16.02 4.70 -19.62
N SER A 146 16.59 3.58 -20.04
CA SER A 146 16.64 3.21 -21.45
C SER A 146 16.73 1.70 -21.65
N HIS A 147 16.24 1.23 -22.79
CA HIS A 147 16.39 -0.13 -23.26
C HIS A 147 17.36 -0.18 -24.43
N GLY A 148 18.46 -0.92 -24.29
CA GLY A 148 19.34 -1.34 -25.38
C GLY A 148 19.05 -2.79 -25.80
N ARG A 149 19.79 -3.27 -26.81
CA ARG A 149 19.63 -4.62 -27.32
C ARG A 149 20.09 -5.68 -26.30
N ASP A 150 21.25 -5.46 -25.69
CA ASP A 150 21.91 -6.41 -24.78
C ASP A 150 22.05 -5.88 -23.35
N THR A 151 21.62 -4.64 -23.11
CA THR A 151 21.70 -3.95 -21.82
C THR A 151 20.46 -3.10 -21.58
N ILE A 152 20.15 -2.88 -20.30
CA ILE A 152 19.14 -1.93 -19.84
C ILE A 152 19.81 -0.94 -18.88
N THR A 153 19.58 0.34 -19.07
CA THR A 153 20.06 1.36 -18.12
C THR A 153 18.98 1.58 -17.06
N ILE A 154 19.35 1.39 -15.81
CA ILE A 154 18.41 1.57 -14.69
C ILE A 154 18.96 2.56 -13.67
N ARG A 155 18.04 3.24 -12.99
CA ARG A 155 18.29 4.06 -11.80
C ARG A 155 17.95 3.22 -10.58
N THR A 156 18.93 3.02 -9.70
CA THR A 156 18.70 2.31 -8.43
C THR A 156 17.85 3.16 -7.47
N TRP A 157 17.38 2.56 -6.39
CA TRP A 157 16.65 3.28 -5.33
C TRP A 157 17.48 4.38 -4.66
N GLU A 158 18.82 4.30 -4.70
CA GLU A 158 19.76 5.34 -4.24
C GLU A 158 19.98 6.45 -5.27
N GLY A 159 19.43 6.32 -6.48
CA GLY A 159 19.62 7.26 -7.57
C GLY A 159 20.83 6.97 -8.45
N THR A 160 21.61 5.91 -8.17
CA THR A 160 22.76 5.52 -8.98
C THR A 160 22.30 4.95 -10.32
N ILE A 161 22.90 5.43 -11.42
CA ILE A 161 22.62 4.94 -12.77
C ILE A 161 23.62 3.82 -13.08
N ILE A 162 23.10 2.66 -13.47
CA ILE A 162 23.91 1.50 -13.84
C ILE A 162 23.42 0.89 -15.16
N GLU A 163 24.34 0.27 -15.89
CA GLU A 163 23.99 -0.63 -16.99
C GLU A 163 23.85 -2.05 -16.45
N TYR A 164 22.75 -2.69 -16.78
CA TYR A 164 22.45 -4.07 -16.38
C TYR A 164 22.32 -4.96 -17.62
N PRO A 165 22.96 -6.14 -17.66
CA PRO A 165 22.83 -7.07 -18.78
C PRO A 165 21.38 -7.49 -18.99
N ASN A 166 20.89 -7.37 -20.22
CA ASN A 166 19.51 -7.73 -20.63
C ASN A 166 19.56 -8.69 -21.84
N LYS A 167 20.46 -9.65 -21.81
CA LYS A 167 20.56 -10.67 -22.84
C LYS A 167 19.47 -11.72 -22.62
N ASP A 168 18.78 -12.08 -23.69
CA ASP A 168 17.87 -13.23 -23.66
C ASP A 168 18.67 -14.47 -23.25
N ALA A 169 18.25 -15.11 -22.19
CA ALA A 169 18.65 -16.48 -21.96
C ALA A 169 17.97 -17.30 -23.08
N ASN A 170 18.77 -17.93 -23.95
CA ASN A 170 18.24 -18.91 -24.91
C ASN A 170 17.72 -20.12 -24.11
N VAL A 171 16.53 -19.97 -23.52
CA VAL A 171 15.82 -21.06 -22.88
C VAL A 171 14.84 -21.60 -23.92
N THR A 172 15.20 -22.70 -24.55
CA THR A 172 14.24 -23.53 -25.28
C THR A 172 13.40 -24.27 -24.23
N TYR A 173 12.15 -23.91 -24.09
CA TYR A 173 11.16 -24.74 -23.39
C TYR A 173 10.78 -25.87 -24.36
N GLU A 174 11.25 -27.08 -24.12
CA GLU A 174 10.73 -28.31 -24.77
C GLU A 174 9.40 -28.69 -24.11
#